data_c634ffc53b68ee8d2916e49fe3e0a277
#
_entry.id   c634ffc53b68ee8d2916e49fe3e0a277
#
_cell.length_a   1.000
_cell.length_b   1.000
_cell.length_c   1.000
_cell.angle_alpha   90.00
_cell.angle_beta   90.00
_cell.angle_gamma   90.00
#
_symmetry.space_group_name_H-M   'P 1'
#
loop_
_entity.id
_entity.type
_entity.pdbx_description
1 polymer ?
#
loop_
_entity_poly.entity_id
_entity_poly.type
_entity_poly.pdbx_seq_one_letter_code
_entity_poly.pdbx_strand_id
1 'polypeptide(L)'
;MRPLRPLLGPLATGTALLLALAACSDDGSGSDGAGGAGGAGGERSGATSAAEETPEGPAVRTDDSDDHADQVYVAMGDSYTAAPGVDPAQGDSGVCGRSQVNYPSLVAGAFGGSTLVDVSCSGATTADLLGSQQLAGQTFPPQVDAVTADTDVVTLSTGGNDFGAFGVLAGQCEQPGATCPTLDLATAQAGLARVTTDLVAVIGAVRERAPQARVLVVGYPQVVPPGAEGCADLPVDGELLGLARLLNEELVNAQQRAAEQAGADYVDVFAATEGHALCSDDPWINGSDFVEAAPYHPLPAGQRAAAAEVISALDG
;
A
#
# COMPACT_ATOMS: atom_id res chain seq x y z
N MET A 1 -52.99 34.00 9.90
CA MET A 1 -52.86 33.28 8.64
C MET A 1 -52.34 34.24 7.58
N ARG A 2 -51.06 34.19 7.24
CA ARG A 2 -50.45 34.91 6.11
C ARG A 2 -49.56 33.90 5.38
N PRO A 3 -49.63 33.77 4.07
CA PRO A 3 -48.84 32.82 3.31
C PRO A 3 -47.43 33.34 3.05
N LEU A 4 -46.43 32.49 3.25
CA LEU A 4 -45.02 32.72 2.91
C LEU A 4 -44.84 32.50 1.39
N ARG A 5 -44.22 33.47 0.72
CA ARG A 5 -43.79 33.42 -0.67
C ARG A 5 -42.45 32.70 -0.78
N PRO A 6 -42.20 31.86 -1.80
CA PRO A 6 -40.89 31.32 -2.08
C PRO A 6 -40.01 32.35 -2.82
N LEU A 7 -38.78 32.53 -2.36
CA LEU A 7 -37.73 33.27 -3.05
C LEU A 7 -36.99 32.29 -3.98
N LEU A 8 -37.15 32.49 -5.27
CA LEU A 8 -36.26 31.89 -6.30
C LEU A 8 -34.99 32.75 -6.38
N GLY A 9 -33.84 32.15 -6.13
CA GLY A 9 -32.51 32.70 -6.41
C GLY A 9 -31.96 32.14 -7.73
N PRO A 10 -31.07 32.88 -8.42
CA PRO A 10 -30.68 32.57 -9.79
C PRO A 10 -29.68 31.42 -9.92
N LEU A 11 -29.87 30.63 -10.99
CA LEU A 11 -28.94 29.65 -11.49
C LEU A 11 -27.61 30.32 -11.92
N ALA A 12 -26.50 29.88 -11.36
CA ALA A 12 -25.18 30.19 -11.86
C ALA A 12 -24.75 29.08 -12.84
N THR A 13 -24.65 29.46 -14.11
CA THR A 13 -24.06 28.62 -15.17
C THR A 13 -22.54 28.52 -14.97
N GLY A 14 -22.06 27.37 -14.57
CA GLY A 14 -20.63 27.05 -14.50
C GLY A 14 -20.10 26.61 -15.86
N THR A 15 -19.18 27.38 -16.38
CA THR A 15 -18.46 27.13 -17.64
C THR A 15 -17.47 25.99 -17.45
N ALA A 16 -17.62 24.91 -18.20
CA ALA A 16 -16.66 23.81 -18.26
C ALA A 16 -15.40 24.25 -19.03
N LEU A 17 -14.24 24.18 -18.38
CA LEU A 17 -12.93 24.40 -19.01
C LEU A 17 -12.39 23.06 -19.50
N LEU A 18 -12.43 22.85 -20.82
CA LEU A 18 -11.78 21.74 -21.51
C LEU A 18 -10.29 22.04 -21.62
N LEU A 19 -9.45 21.27 -20.93
CA LEU A 19 -8.00 21.24 -21.19
C LEU A 19 -7.71 20.24 -22.31
N ALA A 20 -7.26 20.77 -23.46
CA ALA A 20 -6.77 19.99 -24.57
C ALA A 20 -5.31 19.54 -24.29
N LEU A 21 -5.05 18.24 -24.30
CA LEU A 21 -3.72 17.67 -24.35
C LEU A 21 -3.21 17.74 -25.78
N ALA A 22 -2.17 18.54 -26.00
CA ALA A 22 -1.43 18.57 -27.25
C ALA A 22 -0.37 17.45 -27.23
N ALA A 23 -0.53 16.49 -28.13
CA ALA A 23 0.49 15.51 -28.45
C ALA A 23 1.52 16.15 -29.40
N CYS A 24 2.79 16.18 -29.00
CA CYS A 24 3.89 16.46 -29.92
C CYS A 24 4.43 15.13 -30.48
N SER A 25 4.12 14.89 -31.74
CA SER A 25 4.84 13.90 -32.56
C SER A 25 6.01 14.61 -33.22
N ASP A 26 7.22 14.11 -33.04
CA ASP A 26 8.39 14.53 -33.81
C ASP A 26 8.82 13.36 -34.70
N ASP A 27 8.53 13.52 -35.99
CA ASP A 27 9.07 12.72 -37.07
C ASP A 27 10.37 13.37 -37.57
N GLY A 28 11.47 12.64 -37.55
CA GLY A 28 12.75 13.08 -38.08
C GLY A 28 13.46 11.96 -38.82
N SER A 29 13.19 11.88 -40.14
CA SER A 29 13.86 11.02 -41.08
C SER A 29 15.21 11.55 -41.51
N GLY A 30 16.20 10.65 -41.68
CA GLY A 30 17.10 10.61 -42.87
C GLY A 30 18.47 11.25 -42.71
N SER A 31 19.56 10.58 -42.86
CA SER A 31 20.16 10.15 -44.11
C SER A 31 21.65 9.78 -43.96
N ASP A 32 22.04 8.87 -44.75
CA ASP A 32 23.33 8.25 -45.07
C ASP A 32 24.59 9.13 -45.06
N GLY A 33 25.73 8.51 -44.72
CA GLY A 33 27.05 9.02 -44.99
C GLY A 33 28.16 8.02 -44.63
N ALA A 34 28.68 7.36 -45.65
CA ALA A 34 29.76 6.39 -45.60
C ALA A 34 31.17 7.01 -45.45
N GLY A 35 32.08 6.24 -44.85
CA GLY A 35 33.47 6.21 -45.29
C GLY A 35 34.55 6.56 -44.27
N GLY A 36 35.48 5.65 -44.02
CA GLY A 36 36.86 5.99 -43.63
C GLY A 36 37.49 5.08 -42.56
N ALA A 37 38.30 4.15 -43.04
CA ALA A 37 39.16 3.29 -42.25
C ALA A 37 40.35 4.05 -41.64
N GLY A 38 40.87 3.56 -40.47
CA GLY A 38 42.16 3.96 -39.94
C GLY A 38 42.39 3.42 -38.52
N GLY A 39 43.27 2.41 -38.41
CA GLY A 39 43.55 1.71 -37.18
C GLY A 39 44.51 2.44 -36.24
N ALA A 40 44.59 1.94 -35.03
CA ALA A 40 45.74 1.59 -34.22
C ALA A 40 45.44 1.61 -32.74
N GLY A 41 45.65 0.52 -32.09
CA GLY A 41 46.17 0.20 -30.78
C GLY A 41 45.98 1.21 -29.63
N GLY A 42 45.26 0.79 -28.60
CA GLY A 42 45.21 1.47 -27.31
C GLY A 42 44.64 0.54 -26.26
N GLU A 43 45.44 0.26 -25.25
CA GLU A 43 45.25 -0.62 -24.12
C GLU A 43 43.88 -0.52 -23.47
N ARG A 44 43.31 -1.70 -23.21
CA ARG A 44 42.11 -1.86 -22.42
C ARG A 44 42.45 -1.70 -20.95
N SER A 45 42.21 -0.50 -20.43
CA SER A 45 42.06 -0.33 -19.00
C SER A 45 40.64 -0.82 -18.64
N GLY A 46 40.56 -1.93 -17.95
CA GLY A 46 39.32 -2.46 -17.47
C GLY A 46 38.78 -1.57 -16.36
N ALA A 47 37.81 -0.72 -16.68
CA ALA A 47 36.93 -0.16 -15.69
C ALA A 47 35.90 -1.26 -15.35
N THR A 48 36.10 -1.92 -14.23
CA THR A 48 35.04 -2.67 -13.55
C THR A 48 33.98 -1.65 -13.16
N SER A 49 32.89 -1.64 -13.91
CA SER A 49 31.63 -1.02 -13.47
C SER A 49 31.21 -1.81 -12.22
N ALA A 50 31.37 -1.21 -11.05
CA ALA A 50 30.67 -1.66 -9.87
C ALA A 50 29.18 -1.45 -10.19
N ALA A 51 28.45 -2.54 -10.38
CA ALA A 51 27.00 -2.50 -10.31
C ALA A 51 26.69 -2.01 -8.89
N GLU A 52 25.99 -0.89 -8.81
CA GLU A 52 25.38 -0.43 -7.57
C GLU A 52 24.37 -1.54 -7.18
N GLU A 53 24.72 -2.30 -6.15
CA GLU A 53 23.82 -3.28 -5.56
C GLU A 53 22.70 -2.49 -4.88
N THR A 54 21.53 -2.51 -5.50
CA THR A 54 20.29 -2.06 -4.85
C THR A 54 20.14 -2.89 -3.57
N PRO A 55 19.82 -2.28 -2.40
CA PRO A 55 19.61 -3.04 -1.18
C PRO A 55 18.50 -4.08 -1.39
N GLU A 56 18.88 -5.34 -1.43
CA GLU A 56 17.91 -6.44 -1.53
C GLU A 56 17.41 -6.74 -0.11
N GLY A 57 16.12 -6.51 0.14
CA GLY A 57 15.47 -7.00 1.35
C GLY A 57 15.56 -8.52 1.48
N PRO A 58 15.02 -9.10 2.57
CA PRO A 58 15.13 -10.52 2.83
C PRO A 58 14.62 -11.36 1.66
N ALA A 59 15.32 -12.42 1.34
CA ALA A 59 14.90 -13.37 0.32
C ALA A 59 13.63 -14.09 0.78
N VAL A 60 12.61 -14.11 -0.04
CA VAL A 60 11.40 -14.92 0.17
C VAL A 60 11.81 -16.39 -0.04
N ARG A 61 11.53 -17.23 0.95
CA ARG A 61 11.74 -18.68 0.80
C ARG A 61 10.74 -19.21 -0.23
N THR A 62 11.20 -20.02 -1.15
CA THR A 62 10.36 -20.90 -1.95
C THR A 62 10.38 -22.25 -1.26
N ASP A 63 9.33 -22.56 -0.52
CA ASP A 63 9.17 -23.90 0.02
C ASP A 63 8.48 -24.75 -1.06
N ASP A 64 9.12 -25.82 -1.49
CA ASP A 64 8.55 -26.78 -2.45
C ASP A 64 7.57 -27.76 -1.75
N SER A 65 6.99 -27.38 -0.61
CA SER A 65 6.00 -28.21 0.05
C SER A 65 4.71 -28.24 -0.77
N ASP A 66 4.32 -29.43 -1.22
CA ASP A 66 3.05 -29.69 -1.91
C ASP A 66 1.83 -29.37 -1.03
N ASP A 67 2.04 -28.99 0.24
CA ASP A 67 0.97 -28.76 1.23
C ASP A 67 0.14 -27.50 0.95
N HIS A 68 0.65 -26.55 0.17
CA HIS A 68 -0.05 -25.32 -0.22
C HIS A 68 -0.48 -25.30 -1.70
N ALA A 69 -0.13 -26.34 -2.46
CA ALA A 69 -0.60 -26.49 -3.83
C ALA A 69 -2.15 -26.62 -3.83
N ASP A 70 -2.80 -25.92 -4.76
CA ASP A 70 -4.26 -25.86 -4.90
C ASP A 70 -5.01 -25.00 -3.85
N GLN A 71 -4.33 -24.32 -2.92
CA GLN A 71 -4.99 -23.40 -1.99
C GLN A 71 -5.57 -22.16 -2.71
N VAL A 72 -6.74 -21.72 -2.25
CA VAL A 72 -7.34 -20.44 -2.64
C VAL A 72 -6.95 -19.40 -1.59
N TYR A 73 -6.11 -18.48 -1.99
CA TYR A 73 -5.62 -17.38 -1.17
C TYR A 73 -6.28 -16.06 -1.57
N VAL A 74 -7.00 -15.42 -0.64
CA VAL A 74 -7.60 -14.09 -0.83
C VAL A 74 -6.80 -13.05 -0.06
N ALA A 75 -6.32 -12.02 -0.75
CA ALA A 75 -5.63 -10.88 -0.15
C ALA A 75 -6.54 -9.66 -0.15
N MET A 76 -6.81 -9.12 1.04
CA MET A 76 -7.62 -7.93 1.29
C MET A 76 -6.75 -6.85 1.92
N GLY A 77 -7.03 -5.59 1.61
CA GLY A 77 -6.29 -4.51 2.23
C GLY A 77 -6.30 -3.21 1.44
N ASP A 78 -5.42 -2.32 1.83
CA ASP A 78 -5.25 -1.01 1.22
C ASP A 78 -3.96 -0.92 0.39
N SER A 79 -3.39 0.28 0.27
CA SER A 79 -2.19 0.53 -0.53
C SER A 79 -0.94 -0.19 -0.01
N TYR A 80 -0.84 -0.51 1.28
CA TYR A 80 0.29 -1.25 1.84
C TYR A 80 0.27 -2.72 1.39
N THR A 81 -0.92 -3.27 1.10
CA THR A 81 -1.10 -4.57 0.47
C THR A 81 -0.93 -4.48 -1.05
N ALA A 82 -1.55 -3.48 -1.69
CA ALA A 82 -1.54 -3.32 -3.15
C ALA A 82 -0.14 -3.00 -3.70
N ALA A 83 0.68 -2.23 -2.98
CA ALA A 83 2.01 -1.75 -3.35
C ALA A 83 2.01 -0.84 -4.61
N PRO A 84 1.26 0.30 -4.59
CA PRO A 84 1.19 1.19 -5.72
C PRO A 84 2.55 1.79 -6.07
N GLY A 85 2.88 1.77 -7.36
CA GLY A 85 4.15 2.28 -7.89
C GLY A 85 5.29 1.27 -7.88
N VAL A 86 5.13 0.11 -7.25
CA VAL A 86 6.12 -0.97 -7.33
C VAL A 86 5.92 -1.74 -8.64
N ASP A 87 6.92 -1.68 -9.52
CA ASP A 87 6.89 -2.39 -10.81
C ASP A 87 7.26 -3.88 -10.67
N PRO A 88 6.69 -4.74 -11.53
CA PRO A 88 5.70 -4.47 -12.56
C PRO A 88 4.28 -4.34 -12.00
N ALA A 89 3.54 -3.34 -12.49
CA ALA A 89 2.15 -3.16 -12.10
C ALA A 89 1.26 -4.30 -12.61
N GLN A 90 0.23 -4.66 -11.85
CA GLN A 90 -0.81 -5.59 -12.29
C GLN A 90 -1.77 -4.86 -13.24
N GLY A 91 -1.84 -5.30 -14.50
CA GLY A 91 -2.47 -4.54 -15.59
C GLY A 91 -3.98 -4.30 -15.44
N ASP A 92 -4.70 -5.13 -14.70
CA ASP A 92 -6.16 -5.02 -14.44
C ASP A 92 -6.50 -4.29 -13.14
N SER A 93 -5.50 -3.91 -12.35
CA SER A 93 -5.72 -3.27 -11.04
C SER A 93 -6.21 -1.82 -11.15
N GLY A 94 -5.97 -1.15 -12.27
CA GLY A 94 -6.38 0.24 -12.49
C GLY A 94 -5.92 1.18 -11.37
N VAL A 95 -6.85 1.96 -10.84
CA VAL A 95 -6.55 2.95 -9.77
C VAL A 95 -6.30 2.32 -8.40
N CYS A 96 -6.57 1.02 -8.22
CA CYS A 96 -6.20 0.30 -7.01
C CYS A 96 -4.69 0.14 -6.86
N GLY A 97 -3.94 0.14 -7.98
CA GLY A 97 -2.49 0.22 -7.99
C GLY A 97 -1.78 -1.03 -7.50
N ARG A 98 -2.35 -2.24 -7.73
CA ARG A 98 -1.70 -3.49 -7.33
C ARG A 98 -0.44 -3.76 -8.14
N SER A 99 0.59 -4.25 -7.48
CA SER A 99 1.84 -4.72 -8.07
C SER A 99 1.82 -6.25 -8.27
N GLN A 100 2.54 -6.74 -9.27
CA GLN A 100 2.77 -8.19 -9.44
C GLN A 100 3.80 -8.75 -8.45
N VAL A 101 4.47 -7.88 -7.70
CA VAL A 101 5.46 -8.22 -6.67
C VAL A 101 5.11 -7.62 -5.31
N ASN A 102 3.83 -7.34 -5.06
CA ASN A 102 3.34 -7.05 -3.73
C ASN A 102 3.43 -8.31 -2.84
N TYR A 103 3.34 -8.14 -1.52
CA TYR A 103 3.53 -9.29 -0.62
C TYR A 103 2.56 -10.45 -0.91
N PRO A 104 1.28 -10.23 -1.29
CA PRO A 104 0.40 -11.35 -1.63
C PRO A 104 0.87 -12.16 -2.85
N SER A 105 1.36 -11.47 -3.89
CA SER A 105 1.90 -12.12 -5.09
C SER A 105 3.17 -12.91 -4.77
N LEU A 106 4.03 -12.40 -3.89
CA LEU A 106 5.23 -13.10 -3.43
C LEU A 106 4.90 -14.35 -2.61
N VAL A 107 3.90 -14.26 -1.70
CA VAL A 107 3.40 -15.40 -0.92
C VAL A 107 2.83 -16.47 -1.85
N ALA A 108 1.93 -16.10 -2.76
CA ALA A 108 1.36 -17.04 -3.72
C ALA A 108 2.42 -17.70 -4.61
N GLY A 109 3.45 -16.93 -5.01
CA GLY A 109 4.59 -17.45 -5.78
C GLY A 109 5.43 -18.45 -5.02
N ALA A 110 5.58 -18.29 -3.70
CA ALA A 110 6.30 -19.22 -2.83
C ALA A 110 5.57 -20.57 -2.69
N PHE A 111 4.24 -20.55 -2.75
CA PHE A 111 3.38 -21.73 -2.64
C PHE A 111 2.97 -22.32 -4.00
N GLY A 112 3.84 -22.36 -4.92
CA GLY A 112 3.80 -22.88 -6.30
C GLY A 112 2.57 -23.67 -6.75
N GLY A 113 1.40 -23.05 -6.90
CA GLY A 113 0.15 -23.74 -7.29
C GLY A 113 -1.09 -23.08 -6.67
N SER A 114 -0.92 -22.24 -5.65
CA SER A 114 -2.03 -21.53 -5.03
C SER A 114 -2.70 -20.53 -5.99
N THR A 115 -4.01 -20.41 -5.89
CA THR A 115 -4.78 -19.40 -6.63
C THR A 115 -4.89 -18.13 -5.80
N LEU A 116 -4.18 -17.07 -6.21
CA LEU A 116 -4.31 -15.75 -5.58
C LEU A 116 -5.51 -14.97 -6.13
N VAL A 117 -6.36 -14.48 -5.24
CA VAL A 117 -7.40 -13.49 -5.50
C VAL A 117 -7.06 -12.22 -4.70
N ASP A 118 -6.30 -11.33 -5.32
CA ASP A 118 -5.92 -10.05 -4.72
C ASP A 118 -6.97 -8.98 -5.03
N VAL A 119 -7.70 -8.55 -4.02
CA VAL A 119 -8.72 -7.50 -4.08
C VAL A 119 -8.33 -6.25 -3.31
N SER A 120 -7.08 -6.15 -2.89
CA SER A 120 -6.55 -4.95 -2.24
C SER A 120 -6.69 -3.73 -3.13
N CYS A 121 -6.92 -2.56 -2.53
CA CYS A 121 -7.11 -1.33 -3.28
C CYS A 121 -6.62 -0.11 -2.50
N SER A 122 -5.82 0.72 -3.17
CA SER A 122 -5.29 1.94 -2.57
C SER A 122 -6.38 2.80 -1.94
N GLY A 123 -6.10 3.34 -0.75
CA GLY A 123 -7.03 4.20 -0.02
C GLY A 123 -8.18 3.47 0.68
N ALA A 124 -8.26 2.14 0.61
CA ALA A 124 -9.31 1.39 1.30
C ALA A 124 -9.24 1.60 2.82
N THR A 125 -10.39 1.84 3.43
CA THR A 125 -10.61 1.85 4.88
C THR A 125 -11.12 0.50 5.36
N THR A 126 -11.18 0.28 6.67
CA THR A 126 -11.81 -0.93 7.22
C THR A 126 -13.27 -1.07 6.77
N ALA A 127 -13.98 0.04 6.59
CA ALA A 127 -15.36 0.04 6.10
C ALA A 127 -15.48 -0.43 4.64
N ASP A 128 -14.47 -0.17 3.80
CA ASP A 128 -14.46 -0.58 2.39
C ASP A 128 -14.22 -2.09 2.23
N LEU A 129 -13.72 -2.77 3.26
CA LEU A 129 -13.62 -4.22 3.23
C LEU A 129 -15.00 -4.90 3.31
N LEU A 130 -15.98 -4.25 3.98
CA LEU A 130 -17.37 -4.73 4.12
C LEU A 130 -18.36 -3.98 3.23
N GLY A 131 -17.97 -2.84 2.68
CA GLY A 131 -18.76 -1.96 1.85
C GLY A 131 -18.09 -1.64 0.52
N SER A 132 -18.78 -0.93 -0.35
CA SER A 132 -18.22 -0.51 -1.64
C SER A 132 -17.30 0.69 -1.48
N GLN A 133 -16.08 0.60 -2.02
CA GLN A 133 -15.12 1.71 -2.08
C GLN A 133 -15.40 2.63 -3.27
N GLN A 134 -15.31 3.93 -3.05
CA GLN A 134 -15.33 4.94 -4.10
C GLN A 134 -13.93 5.50 -4.29
N LEU A 135 -13.30 5.29 -5.45
CA LEU A 135 -11.96 5.77 -5.74
C LEU A 135 -11.86 6.28 -7.17
N ALA A 136 -11.40 7.51 -7.36
CA ALA A 136 -11.21 8.15 -8.68
C ALA A 136 -12.44 8.06 -9.60
N GLY A 137 -13.65 8.18 -9.04
CA GLY A 137 -14.93 8.12 -9.78
C GLY A 137 -15.36 6.70 -10.16
N GLN A 138 -14.69 5.68 -9.68
CA GLN A 138 -15.05 4.27 -9.84
C GLN A 138 -15.62 3.71 -8.54
N THR A 139 -16.46 2.67 -8.67
CA THR A 139 -17.01 1.94 -7.53
C THR A 139 -16.44 0.54 -7.55
N PHE A 140 -15.82 0.14 -6.44
CA PHE A 140 -15.30 -1.21 -6.21
C PHE A 140 -16.23 -1.96 -5.25
N PRO A 141 -16.47 -3.26 -5.45
CA PRO A 141 -17.29 -4.05 -4.55
C PRO A 141 -16.60 -4.20 -3.18
N PRO A 142 -17.35 -4.60 -2.14
CA PRO A 142 -16.75 -4.98 -0.85
C PRO A 142 -15.67 -6.04 -1.06
N GLN A 143 -14.49 -5.83 -0.46
CA GLN A 143 -13.39 -6.79 -0.64
C GLN A 143 -13.72 -8.19 -0.11
N VAL A 144 -14.51 -8.26 0.96
CA VAL A 144 -14.97 -9.52 1.55
C VAL A 144 -15.81 -10.37 0.59
N ASP A 145 -16.37 -9.81 -0.47
CA ASP A 145 -17.14 -10.56 -1.46
C ASP A 145 -16.28 -11.52 -2.30
N ALA A 146 -14.95 -11.34 -2.30
CA ALA A 146 -14.01 -12.27 -2.90
C ALA A 146 -13.83 -13.57 -2.10
N VAL A 147 -14.17 -13.55 -0.81
CA VAL A 147 -14.06 -14.71 0.08
C VAL A 147 -15.23 -15.66 -0.19
N THR A 148 -14.93 -16.91 -0.53
CA THR A 148 -15.90 -17.98 -0.81
C THR A 148 -15.68 -19.16 0.13
N ALA A 149 -16.57 -20.15 0.08
CA ALA A 149 -16.45 -21.36 0.91
C ALA A 149 -15.19 -22.20 0.60
N ASP A 150 -14.60 -21.99 -0.58
CA ASP A 150 -13.38 -22.67 -1.02
C ASP A 150 -12.10 -21.89 -0.70
N THR A 151 -12.23 -20.77 0.03
CA THR A 151 -11.06 -19.96 0.45
C THR A 151 -10.36 -20.65 1.62
N ASP A 152 -9.05 -20.88 1.48
CA ASP A 152 -8.21 -21.55 2.48
C ASP A 152 -7.44 -20.54 3.35
N VAL A 153 -6.97 -19.46 2.74
CA VAL A 153 -6.17 -18.44 3.41
C VAL A 153 -6.72 -17.04 3.09
N VAL A 154 -6.82 -16.20 4.11
CA VAL A 154 -7.13 -14.78 3.96
C VAL A 154 -6.07 -13.96 4.69
N THR A 155 -5.40 -13.05 3.98
CA THR A 155 -4.63 -11.98 4.63
C THR A 155 -5.40 -10.67 4.54
N LEU A 156 -5.30 -9.85 5.58
CA LEU A 156 -5.87 -8.51 5.59
C LEU A 156 -4.94 -7.51 6.28
N SER A 157 -4.71 -6.34 5.63
CA SER A 157 -3.92 -5.24 6.16
C SER A 157 -4.58 -3.92 5.79
N THR A 158 -5.14 -3.21 6.78
CA THR A 158 -5.82 -1.93 6.58
C THR A 158 -5.97 -1.19 7.91
N GLY A 159 -6.43 0.06 7.85
CA GLY A 159 -6.73 0.91 9.00
C GLY A 159 -6.01 2.27 8.97
N GLY A 160 -4.96 2.40 8.17
CA GLY A 160 -4.22 3.66 8.05
C GLY A 160 -5.02 4.80 7.42
N ASN A 161 -6.05 4.47 6.64
CA ASN A 161 -6.90 5.46 5.97
C ASN A 161 -8.15 5.86 6.79
N ASP A 162 -8.47 5.14 7.86
CA ASP A 162 -9.78 5.23 8.54
C ASP A 162 -10.07 6.58 9.22
N PHE A 163 -9.05 7.30 9.61
CA PHE A 163 -9.22 8.60 10.30
C PHE A 163 -8.46 9.75 9.60
N GLY A 164 -8.05 9.52 8.33
CA GLY A 164 -7.38 10.52 7.51
C GLY A 164 -5.97 10.92 7.98
N ALA A 165 -5.40 10.20 8.95
CA ALA A 165 -4.09 10.50 9.51
C ALA A 165 -3.00 10.44 8.45
N PHE A 166 -3.03 9.41 7.59
CA PHE A 166 -2.06 9.25 6.52
C PHE A 166 -2.03 10.48 5.59
N GLY A 167 -3.20 10.98 5.16
CA GLY A 167 -3.28 12.16 4.31
C GLY A 167 -2.70 13.42 4.95
N VAL A 168 -2.90 13.59 6.27
CA VAL A 168 -2.31 14.71 7.03
C VAL A 168 -0.79 14.57 7.08
N LEU A 169 -0.29 13.39 7.43
CA LEU A 169 1.14 13.12 7.60
C LEU A 169 1.90 13.13 6.27
N ALA A 170 1.24 12.73 5.18
CA ALA A 170 1.81 12.77 3.83
C ALA A 170 1.75 14.16 3.17
N GLY A 171 1.40 15.22 3.90
CA GLY A 171 1.33 16.58 3.37
C GLY A 171 0.22 16.81 2.34
N GLN A 172 -0.70 15.86 2.15
CA GLN A 172 -1.80 16.01 1.19
C GLN A 172 -2.73 17.17 1.57
N CYS A 173 -2.71 17.57 2.82
CA CYS A 173 -3.49 18.67 3.37
C CYS A 173 -2.97 20.07 3.00
N GLU A 174 -1.75 20.17 2.53
CA GLU A 174 -1.15 21.43 2.08
C GLU A 174 -1.56 21.79 0.64
N GLN A 175 -2.20 20.88 -0.06
CA GLN A 175 -2.62 21.13 -1.43
C GLN A 175 -3.82 22.09 -1.49
N PRO A 176 -3.86 23.04 -2.45
CA PRO A 176 -4.97 23.98 -2.59
C PRO A 176 -6.31 23.27 -2.79
N GLY A 177 -7.26 23.51 -1.88
CA GLY A 177 -8.59 22.90 -1.92
C GLY A 177 -8.71 21.56 -1.18
N ALA A 178 -7.66 21.07 -0.56
CA ALA A 178 -7.75 19.91 0.31
C ALA A 178 -8.62 20.21 1.54
N THR A 179 -9.50 19.27 1.89
CA THR A 179 -10.26 19.32 3.14
C THR A 179 -9.71 18.24 4.04
N CYS A 180 -8.96 18.65 5.05
CA CYS A 180 -8.36 17.71 5.99
C CYS A 180 -9.02 17.75 7.34
N PRO A 181 -9.15 16.59 8.00
CA PRO A 181 -9.58 16.57 9.39
C PRO A 181 -8.55 17.26 10.28
N THR A 182 -9.00 17.84 11.37
CA THR A 182 -8.10 18.23 12.45
C THR A 182 -7.60 16.95 13.10
N LEU A 183 -6.31 16.65 12.92
CA LEU A 183 -5.69 15.51 13.57
C LEU A 183 -5.21 15.93 14.95
N ASP A 184 -6.00 15.61 15.95
CA ASP A 184 -5.63 15.71 17.35
C ASP A 184 -5.60 14.34 18.01
N LEU A 185 -5.01 14.24 19.19
CA LEU A 185 -4.87 12.97 19.91
C LEU A 185 -6.21 12.28 20.17
N ALA A 186 -7.27 13.04 20.49
CA ALA A 186 -8.57 12.46 20.78
C ALA A 186 -9.24 11.86 19.54
N THR A 187 -9.14 12.56 18.40
CA THR A 187 -9.63 12.09 17.09
C THR A 187 -8.86 10.84 16.66
N ALA A 188 -7.53 10.84 16.82
CA ALA A 188 -6.68 9.70 16.51
C ALA A 188 -7.02 8.47 17.38
N GLN A 189 -7.16 8.64 18.68
CA GLN A 189 -7.55 7.55 19.60
C GLN A 189 -8.93 6.97 19.29
N ALA A 190 -9.91 7.82 18.96
CA ALA A 190 -11.25 7.38 18.58
C ALA A 190 -11.20 6.60 17.23
N GLY A 191 -10.41 7.03 16.27
CA GLY A 191 -10.18 6.34 15.01
C GLY A 191 -9.57 4.96 15.21
N LEU A 192 -8.48 4.87 15.96
CA LEU A 192 -7.79 3.61 16.28
C LEU A 192 -8.68 2.61 17.03
N ALA A 193 -9.52 3.09 17.96
CA ALA A 193 -10.50 2.24 18.63
C ALA A 193 -11.55 1.67 17.66
N ARG A 194 -11.93 2.44 16.65
CA ARG A 194 -12.81 1.98 15.56
C ARG A 194 -12.13 0.95 14.67
N VAL A 195 -10.87 1.18 14.28
CA VAL A 195 -10.08 0.21 13.50
C VAL A 195 -10.13 -1.17 14.13
N THR A 196 -9.87 -1.29 15.44
CA THR A 196 -9.96 -2.57 16.14
C THR A 196 -11.36 -3.20 16.00
N THR A 197 -12.43 -2.43 16.25
CA THR A 197 -13.81 -2.93 16.19
C THR A 197 -14.20 -3.36 14.79
N ASP A 198 -13.85 -2.55 13.79
CA ASP A 198 -14.22 -2.78 12.41
C ASP A 198 -13.45 -3.97 11.82
N LEU A 199 -12.16 -4.14 12.17
CA LEU A 199 -11.39 -5.33 11.79
C LEU A 199 -11.95 -6.62 12.42
N VAL A 200 -12.40 -6.59 13.67
CA VAL A 200 -13.09 -7.75 14.29
C VAL A 200 -14.34 -8.11 13.48
N ALA A 201 -15.11 -7.11 13.02
CA ALA A 201 -16.28 -7.35 12.17
C ALA A 201 -15.90 -7.92 10.80
N VAL A 202 -14.82 -7.43 10.18
CA VAL A 202 -14.28 -7.97 8.92
C VAL A 202 -13.90 -9.44 9.07
N ILE A 203 -13.14 -9.79 10.10
CA ILE A 203 -12.74 -11.18 10.39
C ILE A 203 -13.96 -12.06 10.61
N GLY A 204 -14.98 -11.54 11.32
CA GLY A 204 -16.26 -12.23 11.50
C GLY A 204 -16.94 -12.54 10.15
N ALA A 205 -17.01 -11.55 9.26
CA ALA A 205 -17.60 -11.71 7.93
C ALA A 205 -16.81 -12.68 7.02
N VAL A 206 -15.49 -12.71 7.15
CA VAL A 206 -14.64 -13.71 6.47
C VAL A 206 -15.01 -15.12 6.96
N ARG A 207 -15.09 -15.33 8.27
CA ARG A 207 -15.43 -16.65 8.86
C ARG A 207 -16.84 -17.13 8.57
N GLU A 208 -17.78 -16.21 8.39
CA GLU A 208 -19.13 -16.58 7.93
C GLU A 208 -19.12 -17.16 6.53
N ARG A 209 -18.23 -16.68 5.65
CA ARG A 209 -18.10 -17.15 4.26
C ARG A 209 -17.19 -18.35 4.11
N ALA A 210 -16.08 -18.35 4.81
CA ALA A 210 -15.03 -19.37 4.79
C ALA A 210 -14.69 -19.83 6.22
N PRO A 211 -15.52 -20.69 6.86
CA PRO A 211 -15.34 -21.09 8.25
C PRO A 211 -14.04 -21.85 8.54
N GLN A 212 -13.43 -22.43 7.51
CA GLN A 212 -12.18 -23.19 7.61
C GLN A 212 -10.95 -22.38 7.22
N ALA A 213 -11.14 -21.19 6.66
CA ALA A 213 -10.03 -20.37 6.23
C ALA A 213 -9.15 -19.93 7.40
N ARG A 214 -7.84 -20.01 7.21
CA ARG A 214 -6.87 -19.38 8.08
C ARG A 214 -6.87 -17.88 7.80
N VAL A 215 -7.05 -17.07 8.83
CA VAL A 215 -7.13 -15.60 8.71
C VAL A 215 -5.94 -14.98 9.41
N LEU A 216 -5.16 -14.20 8.65
CA LEU A 216 -3.98 -13.49 9.13
C LEU A 216 -4.19 -11.97 9.01
N VAL A 217 -4.04 -11.26 10.12
CA VAL A 217 -3.95 -9.79 10.12
C VAL A 217 -2.49 -9.41 9.96
N VAL A 218 -2.16 -8.79 8.84
CA VAL A 218 -0.79 -8.38 8.53
C VAL A 218 -0.59 -6.94 9.01
N GLY A 219 0.29 -6.75 9.99
CA GLY A 219 0.59 -5.46 10.57
C GLY A 219 1.29 -4.53 9.58
N TYR A 220 1.21 -3.22 9.82
CA TYR A 220 1.98 -2.25 9.05
C TYR A 220 3.46 -2.27 9.44
N PRO A 221 4.36 -1.90 8.51
CA PRO A 221 5.78 -1.76 8.81
C PRO A 221 6.04 -0.56 9.71
N GLN A 222 7.25 -0.48 10.25
CA GLN A 222 7.75 0.74 10.87
C GLN A 222 8.01 1.80 9.80
N VAL A 223 7.16 2.83 9.76
CA VAL A 223 7.27 3.93 8.78
C VAL A 223 8.11 5.06 9.38
N VAL A 224 7.82 5.47 10.62
CA VAL A 224 8.48 6.59 11.29
C VAL A 224 9.40 6.07 12.40
N PRO A 225 10.72 6.18 12.23
CA PRO A 225 11.66 5.65 13.21
C PRO A 225 11.74 6.52 14.48
N PRO A 226 12.22 5.96 15.60
CA PRO A 226 12.68 6.76 16.72
C PRO A 226 13.79 7.72 16.27
N GLY A 227 13.75 8.98 16.70
CA GLY A 227 14.79 9.96 16.36
C GLY A 227 14.72 10.49 14.92
N ALA A 228 13.53 10.48 14.31
CA ALA A 228 13.32 11.00 12.95
C ALA A 228 13.44 12.54 12.81
N GLU A 229 13.84 13.25 13.86
CA GLU A 229 14.05 14.70 13.82
C GLU A 229 15.13 15.04 12.77
N GLY A 230 14.74 15.87 11.80
CA GLY A 230 15.62 16.26 10.69
C GLY A 230 15.63 15.29 9.52
N CYS A 231 14.76 14.29 9.51
CA CYS A 231 14.53 13.43 8.37
C CYS A 231 13.96 14.24 7.19
N ALA A 232 14.74 14.37 6.11
CA ALA A 232 14.37 15.18 4.95
C ALA A 232 13.14 14.64 4.21
N ASP A 233 12.90 13.33 4.30
CA ASP A 233 11.79 12.65 3.64
C ASP A 233 10.46 12.75 4.41
N LEU A 234 10.49 13.29 5.64
CA LEU A 234 9.30 13.57 6.42
C LEU A 234 9.09 15.09 6.50
N PRO A 235 8.17 15.68 5.72
CA PRO A 235 7.93 17.13 5.69
C PRO A 235 7.14 17.61 6.91
N VAL A 236 7.28 16.92 8.04
CA VAL A 236 6.65 17.24 9.32
C VAL A 236 7.71 17.33 10.39
N ASP A 237 7.51 18.19 11.38
CA ASP A 237 8.45 18.44 12.45
C ASP A 237 7.80 18.40 13.84
N GLY A 238 8.62 18.40 14.87
CA GLY A 238 8.23 18.61 16.24
C GLY A 238 7.07 17.75 16.71
N GLU A 239 5.97 18.40 17.09
CA GLU A 239 4.79 17.74 17.65
C GLU A 239 4.10 16.77 16.66
N LEU A 240 4.05 17.15 15.37
CA LEU A 240 3.41 16.33 14.34
C LEU A 240 4.23 15.07 14.03
N LEU A 241 5.56 15.16 14.09
CA LEU A 241 6.42 14.00 13.95
C LEU A 241 6.22 13.00 15.10
N GLY A 242 6.14 13.50 16.34
CA GLY A 242 5.82 12.68 17.50
C GLY A 242 4.47 11.99 17.39
N LEU A 243 3.47 12.71 16.88
CA LEU A 243 2.13 12.16 16.62
C LEU A 243 2.17 11.09 15.50
N ALA A 244 2.91 11.32 14.40
CA ALA A 244 3.06 10.36 13.31
C ALA A 244 3.60 9.01 13.79
N ARG A 245 4.65 9.06 14.61
CA ARG A 245 5.24 7.85 15.20
C ARG A 245 4.26 7.14 16.11
N LEU A 246 3.61 7.88 17.02
CA LEU A 246 2.60 7.31 17.92
C LEU A 246 1.46 6.65 17.15
N LEU A 247 1.00 7.26 16.05
CA LEU A 247 -0.07 6.70 15.22
C LEU A 247 0.36 5.43 14.50
N ASN A 248 1.60 5.34 14.03
CA ASN A 248 2.11 4.11 13.42
C ASN A 248 2.16 2.96 14.46
N GLU A 249 2.70 3.20 15.65
CA GLU A 249 2.76 2.22 16.75
C GLU A 249 1.34 1.81 17.21
N GLU A 250 0.44 2.77 17.42
CA GLU A 250 -0.92 2.48 17.90
C GLU A 250 -1.83 1.82 16.85
N LEU A 251 -1.60 2.08 15.54
CA LEU A 251 -2.29 1.37 14.48
C LEU A 251 -1.93 -0.12 14.49
N VAL A 252 -0.65 -0.44 14.60
CA VAL A 252 -0.15 -1.82 14.73
C VAL A 252 -0.76 -2.50 15.95
N ASN A 253 -0.76 -1.82 17.11
CA ASN A 253 -1.40 -2.31 18.31
C ASN A 253 -2.92 -2.52 18.13
N ALA A 254 -3.61 -1.68 17.35
CA ALA A 254 -5.04 -1.83 17.06
C ALA A 254 -5.32 -3.07 16.18
N GLN A 255 -4.46 -3.33 15.19
CA GLN A 255 -4.51 -4.50 14.32
C GLN A 255 -4.25 -5.79 15.13
N GLN A 256 -3.22 -5.80 15.96
CA GLN A 256 -2.91 -6.93 16.85
C GLN A 256 -4.09 -7.23 17.78
N ARG A 257 -4.63 -6.21 18.45
CA ARG A 257 -5.82 -6.38 19.32
C ARG A 257 -7.02 -6.95 18.55
N ALA A 258 -7.22 -6.54 17.31
CA ALA A 258 -8.32 -7.07 16.49
C ALA A 258 -8.11 -8.56 16.17
N ALA A 259 -6.91 -8.96 15.80
CA ALA A 259 -6.55 -10.35 15.57
C ALA A 259 -6.79 -11.20 16.82
N GLU A 260 -6.28 -10.78 17.97
CA GLU A 260 -6.45 -11.46 19.26
C GLU A 260 -7.93 -11.61 19.64
N GLN A 261 -8.73 -10.52 19.56
CA GLN A 261 -10.15 -10.55 19.91
C GLN A 261 -10.97 -11.44 18.99
N ALA A 262 -10.63 -11.47 17.72
CA ALA A 262 -11.31 -12.30 16.74
C ALA A 262 -10.71 -13.72 16.64
N GLY A 263 -9.60 -14.02 17.31
CA GLY A 263 -8.88 -15.31 17.24
C GLY A 263 -8.28 -15.58 15.87
N ALA A 264 -7.81 -14.55 15.17
CA ALA A 264 -7.02 -14.62 13.96
C ALA A 264 -5.52 -14.58 14.29
N ASP A 265 -4.68 -15.00 13.34
CA ASP A 265 -3.24 -14.87 13.47
C ASP A 265 -2.83 -13.41 13.25
N TYR A 266 -1.80 -12.94 13.96
CA TYR A 266 -1.20 -11.63 13.74
C TYR A 266 0.21 -11.81 13.17
N VAL A 267 0.52 -11.10 12.09
CA VAL A 267 1.84 -11.09 11.44
C VAL A 267 2.53 -9.77 11.75
N ASP A 268 3.61 -9.82 12.53
CA ASP A 268 4.30 -8.64 13.05
C ASP A 268 5.32 -8.07 12.06
N VAL A 269 4.83 -7.43 11.01
CA VAL A 269 5.69 -6.74 10.03
C VAL A 269 6.38 -5.52 10.64
N PHE A 270 5.81 -4.92 11.70
CA PHE A 270 6.43 -3.77 12.37
C PHE A 270 7.78 -4.16 13.00
N ALA A 271 7.82 -5.27 13.73
CA ALA A 271 9.06 -5.78 14.30
C ALA A 271 10.04 -6.24 13.21
N ALA A 272 9.55 -6.89 12.15
CA ALA A 272 10.38 -7.37 11.05
C ALA A 272 11.05 -6.25 10.23
N THR A 273 10.52 -5.03 10.30
CA THR A 273 11.05 -3.85 9.60
C THR A 273 11.78 -2.87 10.52
N GLU A 274 12.09 -3.27 11.75
CA GLU A 274 12.89 -2.46 12.67
C GLU A 274 14.27 -2.14 12.07
N GLY A 275 14.63 -0.85 12.07
CA GLY A 275 15.88 -0.38 11.48
C GLY A 275 15.80 -0.05 9.98
N HIS A 276 14.66 -0.31 9.33
CA HIS A 276 14.45 -0.08 7.89
C HIS A 276 13.35 0.95 7.61
N ALA A 277 12.99 1.75 8.60
CA ALA A 277 12.04 2.85 8.43
C ALA A 277 12.64 4.00 7.61
N LEU A 278 11.83 5.03 7.35
CA LEU A 278 12.29 6.27 6.69
C LEU A 278 13.56 6.82 7.36
N CYS A 279 14.46 7.37 6.54
CA CYS A 279 15.73 7.96 6.99
C CYS A 279 16.70 7.00 7.71
N SER A 280 16.50 5.71 7.65
CA SER A 280 17.53 4.74 8.01
C SER A 280 18.62 4.66 6.93
N ASP A 281 19.73 4.00 7.22
CA ASP A 281 20.80 3.79 6.24
C ASP A 281 20.38 2.84 5.11
N ASP A 282 19.37 2.00 5.34
CA ASP A 282 18.81 1.01 4.40
C ASP A 282 17.27 1.03 4.52
N PRO A 283 16.60 2.05 3.93
CA PRO A 283 15.15 2.20 4.08
C PRO A 283 14.38 1.20 3.19
N TRP A 284 13.36 0.57 3.76
CA TRP A 284 12.40 -0.28 3.06
C TRP A 284 11.05 0.42 2.86
N ILE A 285 10.97 1.69 3.23
CA ILE A 285 9.84 2.59 3.03
C ILE A 285 10.30 3.70 2.08
N ASN A 286 9.52 3.98 1.05
CA ASN A 286 9.80 5.06 0.12
C ASN A 286 9.68 6.43 0.80
N GLY A 287 10.50 7.39 0.38
CA GLY A 287 10.45 8.78 0.83
C GLY A 287 9.23 9.54 0.32
N SER A 288 9.35 10.87 0.30
CA SER A 288 8.29 11.78 -0.15
C SER A 288 8.05 11.78 -1.66
N ASP A 289 9.03 11.33 -2.45
CA ASP A 289 8.96 11.30 -3.90
C ASP A 289 8.40 9.98 -4.43
N PHE A 290 7.75 10.03 -5.61
CA PHE A 290 7.25 8.85 -6.28
C PHE A 290 8.38 8.25 -7.15
N VAL A 291 9.20 7.37 -6.58
CA VAL A 291 10.35 6.77 -7.28
C VAL A 291 10.12 5.28 -7.55
N GLU A 292 10.25 4.41 -6.55
CA GLU A 292 10.09 2.95 -6.70
C GLU A 292 8.78 2.44 -6.10
N ALA A 293 8.08 3.28 -5.35
CA ALA A 293 6.77 3.06 -4.77
C ALA A 293 6.04 4.41 -4.63
N ALA A 294 4.78 4.39 -4.26
CA ALA A 294 4.09 5.59 -3.83
C ALA A 294 4.77 6.19 -2.58
N PRO A 295 4.69 7.53 -2.36
CA PRO A 295 5.27 8.16 -1.17
C PRO A 295 4.83 7.47 0.13
N TYR A 296 5.79 7.23 1.01
CA TYR A 296 5.59 6.62 2.34
C TYR A 296 5.07 5.17 2.32
N HIS A 297 5.18 4.48 1.19
CA HIS A 297 4.77 3.08 1.04
C HIS A 297 5.99 2.15 1.04
N PRO A 298 5.77 0.85 1.35
CA PRO A 298 6.84 -0.13 1.30
C PRO A 298 7.47 -0.23 -0.10
N LEU A 299 8.77 -0.16 -0.14
CA LEU A 299 9.61 -0.49 -1.29
C LEU A 299 9.56 -2.01 -1.58
N PRO A 300 10.10 -2.49 -2.71
CA PRO A 300 10.18 -3.93 -2.97
C PRO A 300 10.80 -4.74 -1.82
N ALA A 301 11.77 -4.17 -1.10
CA ALA A 301 12.38 -4.79 0.09
C ALA A 301 11.36 -4.95 1.23
N GLY A 302 10.55 -3.93 1.51
CA GLY A 302 9.49 -3.99 2.52
C GLY A 302 8.38 -4.98 2.14
N GLN A 303 8.03 -5.08 0.86
CA GLN A 303 7.08 -6.08 0.37
C GLN A 303 7.60 -7.51 0.57
N ARG A 304 8.91 -7.75 0.31
CA ARG A 304 9.55 -9.05 0.59
C ARG A 304 9.59 -9.38 2.07
N ALA A 305 9.84 -8.40 2.93
CA ALA A 305 9.81 -8.59 4.37
C ALA A 305 8.42 -9.03 4.85
N ALA A 306 7.37 -8.34 4.42
CA ALA A 306 6.00 -8.71 4.74
C ALA A 306 5.65 -10.12 4.22
N ALA A 307 6.05 -10.46 3.00
CA ALA A 307 5.85 -11.79 2.45
C ALA A 307 6.55 -12.89 3.26
N ALA A 308 7.81 -12.65 3.67
CA ALA A 308 8.57 -13.61 4.47
C ALA A 308 7.89 -13.90 5.82
N GLU A 309 7.36 -12.87 6.48
CA GLU A 309 6.63 -13.04 7.73
C GLU A 309 5.30 -13.78 7.54
N VAL A 310 4.55 -13.49 6.47
CA VAL A 310 3.31 -14.22 6.15
C VAL A 310 3.60 -15.68 5.88
N ILE A 311 4.62 -16.01 5.07
CA ILE A 311 5.04 -17.39 4.78
C ILE A 311 5.44 -18.09 6.08
N SER A 312 6.28 -17.46 6.91
CA SER A 312 6.69 -18.00 8.20
C SER A 312 5.49 -18.31 9.12
N ALA A 313 4.49 -17.43 9.11
CA ALA A 313 3.26 -17.66 9.88
C ALA A 313 2.44 -18.82 9.31
N LEU A 314 2.40 -19.02 8.00
CA LEU A 314 1.65 -20.10 7.36
C LEU A 314 2.30 -21.47 7.56
N ASP A 315 3.63 -21.54 7.63
CA ASP A 315 4.41 -22.77 7.84
C ASP A 315 4.41 -23.26 9.31
N GLY A 316 4.04 -22.42 10.27
CA GLY A 316 4.01 -22.69 11.72
C GLY A 316 2.67 -23.12 12.23
#